data_5bddfb22f51135f11717eb920deea7d1
#
_entry.id   5bddfb22f51135f11717eb920deea7d1
#
_cell.length_a   1.000
_cell.length_b   1.000
_cell.length_c   1.000
_cell.angle_alpha   90.00
_cell.angle_beta   90.00
_cell.angle_gamma   90.00
#
_symmetry.space_group_name_H-M   'P 1'
#
loop_
_entity.id
_entity.type
_entity.pdbx_description
1 polymer ?
#
loop_
_entity_poly.entity_id
_entity_poly.type
_entity_poly.pdbx_seq_one_letter_code
_entity_poly.pdbx_strand_id
1 'polypeptide(L)'
;RDFLKTTALTSLYFAGFGGQSNANVVVKKNLVIIMLRGGMDGLCAIPIKDDKNFEKLRSKINLDKTLQLTSDFDLHPALKTFKSLWDQNLSAAVHATNIPYTGRSHFDGQNLMESGGKIPYQEKTGWLGRGMKITGLTGNGLALALPMPLLIRGVPMNNNYFPVGHKLP
;
A
#
# COMPACT_ATOMS: atom_id res chain seq x y z
N ARG A 1 6.43 6.80 21.21
CA ARG A 1 5.01 7.00 20.79
C ARG A 1 4.82 8.34 20.10
N ASP A 2 5.56 9.36 20.48
CA ASP A 2 5.51 10.71 19.88
C ASP A 2 6.38 10.83 18.62
N PHE A 3 7.45 10.04 18.51
CA PHE A 3 8.27 9.94 17.30
C PHE A 3 7.47 9.45 16.08
N LEU A 4 6.58 8.46 16.25
CA LEU A 4 5.74 7.95 15.15
C LEU A 4 4.65 8.95 14.71
N LYS A 5 4.19 9.79 15.63
CA LYS A 5 3.23 10.86 15.28
C LYS A 5 3.89 11.98 14.47
N THR A 6 5.13 12.30 14.79
CA THR A 6 5.91 13.32 14.08
C THR A 6 6.31 12.85 12.68
N THR A 7 6.66 11.58 12.52
CA THR A 7 7.08 11.00 11.24
C THR A 7 5.90 10.86 10.25
N ALA A 8 4.71 10.53 10.74
CA ALA A 8 3.51 10.47 9.90
C ALA A 8 3.06 11.87 9.40
N LEU A 9 3.24 12.90 10.21
CA LEU A 9 2.95 14.29 9.80
C LEU A 9 4.00 14.84 8.83
N THR A 10 5.28 14.50 8.99
CA THR A 10 6.34 14.97 8.08
C THR A 10 6.26 14.31 6.70
N SER A 11 5.87 13.05 6.58
CA SER A 11 5.70 12.41 5.26
C SER A 11 4.54 13.00 4.45
N LEU A 12 3.49 13.48 5.12
CA LEU A 12 2.42 14.26 4.46
C LEU A 12 2.87 15.69 4.09
N TYR A 13 3.82 16.25 4.83
CA TYR A 13 4.32 17.61 4.58
C TYR A 13 5.29 17.68 3.39
N PHE A 14 6.13 16.66 3.20
CA PHE A 14 7.06 16.61 2.06
C PHE A 14 6.41 16.39 0.69
N ALA A 15 5.18 15.89 0.66
CA ALA A 15 4.41 15.80 -0.58
C ALA A 15 3.86 17.16 -1.06
N GLY A 16 3.98 18.22 -0.25
CA GLY A 16 3.39 19.54 -0.50
C GLY A 16 4.36 20.67 -0.90
N PHE A 17 5.67 20.52 -0.67
CA PHE A 17 6.64 21.60 -0.91
C PHE A 17 7.56 21.32 -2.11
N GLY A 18 7.01 21.29 -3.28
CA GLY A 18 7.75 21.50 -4.54
C GLY A 18 7.54 22.94 -4.99
N GLY A 19 8.62 23.67 -5.15
CA GLY A 19 8.80 25.06 -5.47
C GLY A 19 7.65 25.87 -6.08
N GLN A 20 7.52 27.11 -5.64
CA GLN A 20 6.64 28.11 -6.26
C GLN A 20 7.07 28.35 -7.73
N SER A 21 6.37 27.74 -8.64
CA SER A 21 6.27 28.23 -10.00
C SER A 21 4.87 28.82 -10.17
N ASN A 22 4.79 30.11 -10.44
CA ASN A 22 3.58 30.85 -10.76
C ASN A 22 3.01 30.40 -12.13
N ALA A 23 2.45 29.22 -12.16
CA ALA A 23 1.53 28.80 -13.20
C ALA A 23 0.32 28.18 -12.49
N ASN A 24 -0.86 28.76 -12.67
CA ASN A 24 -2.15 28.23 -12.24
C ASN A 24 -2.51 26.94 -13.02
N VAL A 25 -1.61 25.99 -13.08
CA VAL A 25 -1.89 24.64 -13.52
C VAL A 25 -2.42 23.89 -12.32
N VAL A 26 -3.73 23.74 -12.21
CA VAL A 26 -4.34 22.80 -11.27
C VAL A 26 -3.92 21.41 -11.72
N VAL A 27 -2.78 20.94 -11.23
CA VAL A 27 -2.31 19.57 -11.44
C VAL A 27 -3.27 18.68 -10.66
N LYS A 28 -4.20 18.05 -11.35
CA LYS A 28 -5.04 17.01 -10.77
C LYS A 28 -4.14 15.84 -10.41
N LYS A 29 -3.86 15.66 -9.12
CA LYS A 29 -3.11 14.49 -8.62
C LYS A 29 -4.09 13.35 -8.37
N ASN A 30 -3.79 12.18 -8.90
CA ASN A 30 -4.54 10.96 -8.63
C ASN A 30 -3.74 10.09 -7.66
N LEU A 31 -4.42 9.55 -6.65
CA LEU A 31 -3.89 8.50 -5.79
C LEU A 31 -4.50 7.16 -6.21
N VAL A 32 -3.67 6.21 -6.59
CA VAL A 32 -4.09 4.83 -6.88
C VAL A 32 -3.58 3.92 -5.78
N ILE A 33 -4.46 3.18 -5.14
CA ILE A 33 -4.11 2.18 -4.13
C ILE A 33 -4.42 0.80 -4.69
N ILE A 34 -3.41 -0.06 -4.72
CA ILE A 34 -3.53 -1.44 -5.13
C ILE A 34 -3.40 -2.33 -3.90
N MET A 35 -4.50 -2.98 -3.53
CA MET A 35 -4.55 -3.91 -2.38
C MET A 35 -4.31 -5.34 -2.86
N LEU A 36 -3.16 -5.90 -2.52
CA LEU A 36 -2.82 -7.28 -2.85
C LEU A 36 -3.33 -8.23 -1.75
N ARG A 37 -4.59 -8.57 -1.81
CA ARG A 37 -5.29 -9.35 -0.75
C ARG A 37 -4.92 -10.84 -0.72
N GLY A 38 -4.34 -11.36 -1.76
CA GLY A 38 -4.36 -12.80 -2.00
C GLY A 38 -3.04 -13.52 -1.77
N GLY A 39 -2.07 -12.99 -1.03
CA GLY A 39 -0.93 -13.79 -0.69
C GLY A 39 0.41 -13.34 -1.24
N MET A 40 0.61 -12.06 -1.51
CA MET A 40 1.95 -11.54 -1.68
C MET A 40 2.66 -11.54 -0.32
N ASP A 41 3.71 -12.34 -0.20
CA ASP A 41 4.60 -12.34 0.96
C ASP A 41 5.64 -11.23 0.78
N GLY A 42 5.63 -10.24 1.67
CA GLY A 42 6.55 -9.12 1.62
C GLY A 42 8.02 -9.51 1.74
N LEU A 43 8.32 -10.54 2.54
CA LEU A 43 9.70 -11.05 2.67
C LEU A 43 10.19 -11.77 1.41
N CYS A 44 9.29 -12.37 0.64
CA CYS A 44 9.65 -12.94 -0.66
C CYS A 44 9.69 -11.89 -1.77
N ALA A 45 8.88 -10.84 -1.66
CA ALA A 45 8.87 -9.75 -2.62
C ALA A 45 10.15 -8.92 -2.55
N ILE A 46 10.62 -8.61 -1.34
CA ILE A 46 11.83 -7.84 -1.06
C ILE A 46 12.63 -8.60 0.02
N PRO A 47 13.31 -9.69 -0.35
CA PRO A 47 14.10 -10.47 0.60
C PRO A 47 15.31 -9.68 1.11
N ILE A 48 15.68 -9.96 2.36
CA ILE A 48 16.93 -9.51 2.94
C ILE A 48 18.03 -10.44 2.41
N LYS A 49 19.06 -9.85 1.85
CA LYS A 49 20.18 -10.56 1.30
C LYS A 49 20.94 -11.31 2.41
N ASP A 50 21.32 -12.54 2.14
CA ASP A 50 22.12 -13.39 3.05
C ASP A 50 21.49 -13.59 4.46
N ASP A 51 20.15 -13.50 4.56
CA ASP A 51 19.44 -13.74 5.82
C ASP A 51 19.32 -15.26 6.10
N LYS A 52 20.18 -15.76 6.96
CA LYS A 52 20.20 -17.18 7.40
C LYS A 52 18.90 -17.62 8.06
N ASN A 53 18.15 -16.71 8.70
CA ASN A 53 16.86 -17.04 9.29
C ASN A 53 15.79 -17.24 8.22
N PHE A 54 15.81 -16.41 7.19
CA PHE A 54 14.93 -16.57 6.04
C PHE A 54 15.18 -17.92 5.36
N GLU A 55 16.43 -18.25 5.05
CA GLU A 55 16.81 -19.52 4.44
C GLU A 55 16.37 -20.72 5.29
N LYS A 56 16.61 -20.68 6.60
CA LYS A 56 16.23 -21.74 7.53
C LYS A 56 14.72 -21.93 7.64
N LEU A 57 13.96 -20.85 7.78
CA LEU A 57 12.52 -20.89 8.01
C LEU A 57 11.71 -21.08 6.73
N ARG A 58 12.29 -20.78 5.58
CA ARG A 58 11.64 -20.80 4.26
C ARG A 58 12.44 -21.59 3.23
N SER A 59 13.08 -22.66 3.66
CA SER A 59 13.95 -23.51 2.83
C SER A 59 13.28 -24.08 1.57
N LYS A 60 11.94 -24.11 1.53
CA LYS A 60 11.18 -24.59 0.36
C LYS A 60 10.87 -23.49 -0.66
N ILE A 61 11.19 -22.24 -0.33
CA ILE A 61 10.99 -21.11 -1.23
C ILE A 61 12.31 -20.85 -1.93
N ASN A 62 12.33 -21.13 -3.23
CA ASN A 62 13.49 -20.81 -4.04
C ASN A 62 13.37 -19.39 -4.58
N LEU A 63 14.30 -18.52 -4.18
CA LEU A 63 14.42 -17.14 -4.67
C LEU A 63 15.64 -16.98 -5.58
N ASP A 64 15.88 -17.97 -6.44
CA ASP A 64 16.96 -17.87 -7.43
C ASP A 64 16.72 -16.69 -8.36
N LYS A 65 17.82 -16.03 -8.74
CA LYS A 65 17.83 -14.92 -9.71
C LYS A 65 17.10 -13.66 -9.24
N THR A 66 17.19 -13.33 -7.95
CA THR A 66 16.73 -12.04 -7.44
C THR A 66 17.39 -10.87 -8.16
N LEU A 67 16.73 -9.72 -8.13
CA LEU A 67 17.25 -8.47 -8.68
C LEU A 67 17.80 -7.63 -7.53
N GLN A 68 19.04 -7.22 -7.61
CA GLN A 68 19.63 -6.35 -6.57
C GLN A 68 18.85 -5.03 -6.48
N LEU A 69 18.39 -4.69 -5.28
CA LEU A 69 17.70 -3.45 -4.98
C LEU A 69 18.64 -2.46 -4.27
N THR A 70 19.28 -2.93 -3.19
CA THR A 70 20.29 -2.19 -2.42
C THR A 70 21.46 -3.12 -2.06
N SER A 71 22.36 -2.70 -1.18
CA SER A 71 23.39 -3.57 -0.59
C SER A 71 22.79 -4.73 0.20
N ASP A 72 21.65 -4.47 0.91
CA ASP A 72 21.10 -5.37 1.92
C ASP A 72 19.79 -6.04 1.48
N PHE A 73 19.17 -5.56 0.41
CA PHE A 73 17.88 -6.03 -0.08
C PHE A 73 17.94 -6.38 -1.55
N ASP A 74 17.29 -7.49 -1.85
CA ASP A 74 17.01 -7.92 -3.20
C ASP A 74 15.52 -7.77 -3.52
N LEU A 75 15.17 -7.97 -4.77
CA LEU A 75 13.80 -7.88 -5.27
C LEU A 75 13.44 -9.17 -6.00
N HIS A 76 12.23 -9.66 -5.77
CA HIS A 76 11.71 -10.82 -6.50
C HIS A 76 11.73 -10.57 -8.02
N PRO A 77 12.15 -11.51 -8.85
CA PRO A 77 12.33 -11.31 -10.29
C PRO A 77 11.03 -10.95 -11.04
N ALA A 78 9.87 -11.28 -10.50
CA ALA A 78 8.59 -10.84 -11.07
C ALA A 78 8.33 -9.33 -10.96
N LEU A 79 9.08 -8.62 -10.10
CA LEU A 79 8.89 -7.18 -9.85
C LEU A 79 9.81 -6.29 -10.71
N LYS A 80 10.09 -6.70 -11.95
CA LYS A 80 10.99 -5.96 -12.87
C LYS A 80 10.56 -4.50 -13.08
N THR A 81 9.27 -4.24 -13.19
CA THR A 81 8.74 -2.88 -13.35
C THR A 81 9.04 -2.04 -12.11
N PHE A 82 8.90 -2.61 -10.91
CA PHE A 82 9.28 -1.92 -9.67
C PHE A 82 10.77 -1.57 -9.66
N LYS A 83 11.64 -2.50 -10.09
CA LYS A 83 13.08 -2.25 -10.22
C LYS A 83 13.38 -1.08 -11.15
N SER A 84 12.73 -1.05 -12.30
CA SER A 84 12.90 0.05 -13.27
C SER A 84 12.49 1.41 -12.69
N LEU A 85 11.42 1.45 -11.90
CA LEU A 85 11.00 2.68 -11.21
C LEU A 85 11.94 3.05 -10.07
N TRP A 86 12.48 2.05 -9.37
CA TRP A 86 13.48 2.24 -8.30
C TRP A 86 14.74 2.93 -8.83
N ASP A 87 15.27 2.43 -9.94
CA ASP A 87 16.47 2.98 -10.58
C ASP A 87 16.29 4.42 -11.06
N GLN A 88 15.06 4.84 -11.29
CA GLN A 88 14.66 6.19 -11.64
C GLN A 88 14.29 7.07 -10.43
N ASN A 89 14.42 6.58 -9.20
CA ASN A 89 13.96 7.24 -7.97
C ASN A 89 12.44 7.57 -7.97
N LEU A 90 11.65 6.76 -8.66
CA LEU A 90 10.18 6.91 -8.76
C LEU A 90 9.41 5.89 -7.91
N SER A 91 10.10 5.03 -7.18
CA SER A 91 9.48 4.09 -6.25
C SER A 91 10.22 4.05 -4.92
N ALA A 92 9.52 3.61 -3.89
CA ALA A 92 10.05 3.38 -2.56
C ALA A 92 9.41 2.13 -1.94
N ALA A 93 10.11 1.49 -1.03
CA ALA A 93 9.60 0.36 -0.27
C ALA A 93 9.67 0.68 1.23
N VAL A 94 8.59 0.34 1.95
CA VAL A 94 8.56 0.42 3.41
C VAL A 94 8.56 -1.00 3.94
N HIS A 95 9.70 -1.43 4.45
CA HIS A 95 9.91 -2.78 4.95
C HIS A 95 9.48 -2.93 6.41
N ALA A 96 9.26 -4.17 6.87
CA ALA A 96 8.93 -4.50 8.26
C ALA A 96 7.67 -3.77 8.79
N THR A 97 6.68 -3.56 7.95
CA THR A 97 5.39 -3.00 8.32
C THR A 97 4.33 -4.09 8.45
N ASN A 98 3.47 -3.96 9.44
CA ASN A 98 2.35 -4.87 9.64
C ASN A 98 1.15 -4.14 10.27
N ILE A 99 -0.01 -4.79 10.22
CA ILE A 99 -1.18 -4.40 11.02
C ILE A 99 -1.04 -4.94 12.46
N PRO A 100 -1.65 -4.29 13.47
CA PRO A 100 -1.62 -4.74 14.87
C PRO A 100 -2.57 -5.92 15.09
N TYR A 101 -2.33 -7.03 14.39
CA TYR A 101 -3.16 -8.22 14.41
C TYR A 101 -2.29 -9.48 14.44
N THR A 102 -2.51 -10.32 15.43
CA THR A 102 -1.77 -11.58 15.64
C THR A 102 -2.61 -12.83 15.43
N GLY A 103 -3.89 -12.67 15.11
CA GLY A 103 -4.81 -13.76 14.81
C GLY A 103 -4.51 -14.43 13.47
N ARG A 104 -5.17 -15.56 13.24
CA ARG A 104 -4.98 -16.34 11.99
C ARG A 104 -6.13 -16.16 10.99
N SER A 105 -7.05 -15.24 11.24
CA SER A 105 -8.16 -14.96 10.34
C SER A 105 -7.71 -14.01 9.23
N HIS A 106 -7.67 -14.49 8.01
CA HIS A 106 -7.37 -13.70 6.82
C HIS A 106 -8.35 -12.53 6.66
N PHE A 107 -9.64 -12.76 6.89
CA PHE A 107 -10.67 -11.72 6.74
C PHE A 107 -10.59 -10.63 7.82
N ASP A 108 -10.24 -11.00 9.06
CA ASP A 108 -10.03 -10.03 10.14
C ASP A 108 -8.82 -9.14 9.82
N GLY A 109 -7.74 -9.75 9.35
CA GLY A 109 -6.55 -9.01 8.91
C GLY A 109 -6.86 -8.04 7.78
N GLN A 110 -7.61 -8.45 6.77
CA GLN A 110 -8.06 -7.56 5.69
C GLN A 110 -8.93 -6.41 6.20
N ASN A 111 -9.88 -6.72 7.10
CA ASN A 111 -10.72 -5.71 7.69
C ASN A 111 -9.91 -4.64 8.42
N LEU A 112 -8.94 -5.05 9.24
CA LEU A 112 -8.07 -4.12 9.96
C LEU A 112 -7.17 -3.32 9.03
N MET A 113 -6.64 -3.92 7.98
CA MET A 113 -5.82 -3.24 6.97
C MET A 113 -6.62 -2.14 6.25
N GLU A 114 -7.89 -2.36 5.95
CA GLU A 114 -8.75 -1.39 5.29
C GLU A 114 -9.35 -0.36 6.26
N SER A 115 -9.71 -0.77 7.47
CA SER A 115 -10.29 0.12 8.47
C SER A 115 -9.25 0.98 9.19
N GLY A 116 -8.03 0.48 9.37
CA GLY A 116 -7.04 1.09 10.26
C GLY A 116 -7.43 0.99 11.74
N GLY A 117 -8.39 0.14 12.08
CA GLY A 117 -8.86 -0.12 13.44
C GLY A 117 -7.95 -1.05 14.23
N LYS A 118 -8.36 -1.35 15.47
CA LYS A 118 -7.66 -2.29 16.38
C LYS A 118 -8.41 -3.59 16.56
N ILE A 119 -9.72 -3.55 16.43
CA ILE A 119 -10.61 -4.70 16.60
C ILE A 119 -11.34 -4.95 15.28
N PRO A 120 -11.32 -6.18 14.75
CA PRO A 120 -12.00 -6.50 13.50
C PRO A 120 -13.47 -6.11 13.53
N TYR A 121 -13.94 -5.55 12.43
CA TYR A 121 -15.35 -5.14 12.20
C TYR A 121 -15.91 -4.07 13.14
N GLN A 122 -15.12 -3.52 14.05
CA GLN A 122 -15.56 -2.41 14.89
C GLN A 122 -15.76 -1.13 14.09
N GLU A 123 -14.75 -0.78 13.27
CA GLU A 123 -14.82 0.37 12.39
C GLU A 123 -15.63 0.06 11.14
N LYS A 124 -16.62 0.91 10.83
CA LYS A 124 -17.49 0.77 9.65
C LYS A 124 -17.03 1.61 8.45
N THR A 125 -15.98 2.42 8.65
CA THR A 125 -15.38 3.29 7.64
C THR A 125 -13.91 2.93 7.44
N GLY A 126 -13.39 3.20 6.24
CA GLY A 126 -11.99 2.98 5.91
C GLY A 126 -11.10 4.16 6.30
N TRP A 127 -9.82 3.89 6.54
CA TRP A 127 -8.86 4.93 6.90
C TRP A 127 -8.68 5.95 5.75
N LEU A 128 -8.73 5.52 4.50
CA LEU A 128 -8.64 6.42 3.34
C LEU A 128 -9.89 7.29 3.23
N GLY A 129 -11.09 6.70 3.38
CA GLY A 129 -12.33 7.47 3.37
C GLY A 129 -12.34 8.55 4.46
N ARG A 130 -11.92 8.21 5.69
CA ARG A 130 -11.77 9.23 6.76
C ARG A 130 -10.71 10.29 6.43
N GLY A 131 -9.57 9.87 5.87
CA GLY A 131 -8.51 10.78 5.41
C GLY A 131 -9.01 11.78 4.37
N MET A 132 -9.73 11.30 3.36
CA MET A 132 -10.34 12.17 2.33
C MET A 132 -11.29 13.21 2.95
N LYS A 133 -12.09 12.80 3.93
CA LYS A 133 -13.00 13.71 4.63
C LYS A 133 -12.26 14.79 5.43
N ILE A 134 -11.19 14.39 6.15
CA ILE A 134 -10.42 15.32 7.01
C ILE A 134 -9.62 16.32 6.16
N THR A 135 -9.05 15.87 5.06
CA THR A 135 -8.20 16.72 4.20
C THR A 135 -9.00 17.59 3.25
N GLY A 136 -10.33 17.46 3.24
CA GLY A 136 -11.17 18.20 2.30
C GLY A 136 -10.92 17.83 0.83
N LEU A 137 -10.32 16.67 0.58
CA LEU A 137 -10.14 16.15 -0.77
C LEU A 137 -11.53 15.88 -1.35
N THR A 138 -12.01 16.79 -2.16
CA THR A 138 -13.32 16.76 -2.81
C THR A 138 -13.36 15.82 -4.02
N GLY A 139 -12.32 15.01 -4.21
CA GLY A 139 -12.23 14.03 -5.28
C GLY A 139 -13.21 12.87 -5.07
N ASN A 140 -13.69 12.31 -6.19
CA ASN A 140 -14.48 11.09 -6.17
C ASN A 140 -13.57 9.89 -5.96
N GLY A 141 -13.84 9.07 -4.94
CA GLY A 141 -13.21 7.75 -4.81
C GLY A 141 -13.85 6.77 -5.80
N LEU A 142 -13.03 6.08 -6.57
CA LEU A 142 -13.47 5.00 -7.46
C LEU A 142 -12.82 3.70 -7.04
N ALA A 143 -13.61 2.69 -6.72
CA ALA A 143 -13.13 1.33 -6.50
C ALA A 143 -13.41 0.46 -7.71
N LEU A 144 -12.38 -0.25 -8.18
CA LEU A 144 -12.52 -1.31 -9.18
C LEU A 144 -12.76 -2.65 -8.47
N ALA A 145 -13.88 -2.77 -7.78
CA ALA A 145 -14.20 -3.94 -6.96
C ALA A 145 -15.71 -4.05 -6.64
N LEU A 146 -16.17 -5.25 -6.33
CA LEU A 146 -17.49 -5.52 -5.76
C LEU A 146 -17.32 -6.45 -4.55
N PRO A 147 -17.96 -6.18 -3.42
CA PRO A 147 -18.64 -4.92 -3.06
C PRO A 147 -17.66 -3.78 -2.86
N MET A 148 -18.16 -2.56 -2.63
CA MET A 148 -17.29 -1.41 -2.34
C MET A 148 -16.35 -1.72 -1.16
N PRO A 149 -15.01 -1.60 -1.35
CA PRO A 149 -14.04 -1.86 -0.30
C PRO A 149 -14.25 -0.98 0.92
N LEU A 150 -14.01 -1.55 2.10
CA LEU A 150 -14.10 -0.80 3.35
C LEU A 150 -13.14 0.40 3.35
N LEU A 151 -11.98 0.26 2.72
CA LEU A 151 -10.93 1.26 2.64
C LEU A 151 -11.42 2.67 2.30
N ILE A 152 -12.36 2.80 1.34
CA ILE A 152 -12.87 4.10 0.87
C ILE A 152 -14.25 4.44 1.43
N ARG A 153 -14.84 3.63 2.30
CA ARG A 153 -16.12 3.95 2.93
C ARG A 153 -15.97 5.12 3.91
N GLY A 154 -17.03 5.91 4.03
CA GLY A 154 -17.09 7.07 4.93
C GLY A 154 -17.08 8.43 4.23
N VAL A 155 -17.10 8.43 2.88
CA VAL A 155 -17.28 9.63 2.05
C VAL A 155 -18.49 9.43 1.14
N PRO A 156 -19.39 10.42 1.01
CA PRO A 156 -20.63 10.28 0.24
C PRO A 156 -20.44 10.08 -1.27
N MET A 157 -19.32 10.51 -1.82
CA MET A 157 -19.04 10.57 -3.27
C MET A 157 -18.20 9.41 -3.79
N ASN A 158 -18.22 8.26 -3.12
CA ASN A 158 -17.48 7.08 -3.58
C ASN A 158 -18.35 6.22 -4.48
N ASN A 159 -17.77 5.81 -5.60
CA ASN A 159 -18.38 4.89 -6.54
C ASN A 159 -17.57 3.59 -6.62
N ASN A 160 -18.24 2.52 -6.99
CA ASN A 160 -17.57 1.29 -7.37
C ASN A 160 -17.94 0.95 -8.82
N TYR A 161 -16.97 0.39 -9.52
CA TYR A 161 -17.14 -0.09 -10.89
C TYR A 161 -16.56 -1.50 -11.00
N PHE A 162 -17.31 -2.37 -11.61
CA PHE A 162 -16.83 -3.69 -11.99
C PHE A 162 -17.07 -3.88 -13.49
N PRO A 163 -16.01 -4.04 -14.29
CA PRO A 163 -16.15 -4.23 -15.73
C PRO A 163 -16.85 -5.56 -16.01
N VAL A 164 -18.07 -5.48 -16.55
CA VAL A 164 -18.82 -6.66 -16.98
C VAL A 164 -18.24 -7.12 -18.31
N GLY A 165 -17.85 -8.39 -18.41
CA GLY A 165 -17.41 -9.00 -19.68
C GLY A 165 -15.91 -8.96 -19.97
N HIS A 166 -15.06 -8.45 -19.10
CA HIS A 166 -13.62 -8.65 -19.23
C HIS A 166 -13.21 -10.04 -18.77
N LYS A 167 -12.80 -10.87 -19.72
CA LYS A 167 -12.01 -12.06 -19.41
C LYS A 167 -10.62 -11.56 -18.99
N LEU A 168 -10.21 -11.89 -17.79
CA LEU A 168 -8.79 -11.71 -17.38
C LEU A 168 -7.94 -12.58 -18.32
N PRO A 169 -6.79 -12.07 -18.78
CA PRO A 169 -5.86 -12.83 -19.60
C PRO A 169 -5.29 -14.03 -18.86
#